data_15e640dd2576833cfaa19aee5366922d
#
_entry.id   15e640dd2576833cfaa19aee5366922d
#
_cell.length_a   1.000
_cell.length_b   1.000
_cell.length_c   1.000
_cell.angle_alpha   90.00
_cell.angle_beta   90.00
_cell.angle_gamma   90.00
#
_symmetry.space_group_name_H-M   'P 1'
#
loop_
_entity.id
_entity.type
_entity.pdbx_description
1 polymer ?
#
loop_
_entity_poly.entity_id
_entity_poly.type
_entity_poly.pdbx_seq_one_letter_code
_entity_poly.pdbx_strand_id
1 'polypeptide(L)'
;MALFVPKDRRSLFRQFLGGMYDAVVITDPNGHILDINSRATEHFGYELDEVLDKHVSTYVPGLQPEVVLRIRKGLECDRHVMIDANGRTKDGGKIACEITVSVIDLMNPGDLVFTIRNIERRRAVMSSLRARANAFAISQSALFVCDSTGTFRETNAAFRELFGLESDEGARSHVFSDFMSDDPLPENFKKALAGKTSVTGLVADGDEGDQEELEIVLAPDTAGRKIQGVVGSILKV
;
A
#
# COMPACT_ATOMS: atom_id res chain seq x y z
N MET A 1 -42.08 2.30 -6.89
CA MET A 1 -40.78 2.92 -6.59
C MET A 1 -41.05 4.36 -6.17
N ALA A 2 -41.04 4.64 -4.87
CA ALA A 2 -41.37 5.99 -4.35
C ALA A 2 -40.17 6.89 -4.61
N LEU A 3 -40.35 7.95 -5.40
CA LEU A 3 -39.40 9.02 -5.58
C LEU A 3 -39.26 9.78 -4.24
N PHE A 4 -38.14 9.58 -3.56
CA PHE A 4 -37.79 10.35 -2.37
C PHE A 4 -37.40 11.75 -2.80
N VAL A 5 -38.29 12.72 -2.61
CA VAL A 5 -37.98 14.13 -2.83
C VAL A 5 -37.55 14.73 -1.49
N PRO A 6 -36.30 15.15 -1.33
CA PRO A 6 -35.84 15.81 -0.09
C PRO A 6 -36.68 17.07 0.14
N LYS A 7 -37.22 17.24 1.34
CA LYS A 7 -38.10 18.34 1.68
C LYS A 7 -37.40 19.71 1.78
N ASP A 8 -36.07 19.73 1.91
CA ASP A 8 -35.26 20.97 1.90
C ASP A 8 -33.78 20.71 1.54
N ARG A 9 -33.05 21.79 1.23
CA ARG A 9 -31.60 21.72 0.91
C ARG A 9 -30.75 21.18 2.07
N ARG A 10 -31.13 21.42 3.32
CA ARG A 10 -30.42 20.94 4.51
C ARG A 10 -30.50 19.42 4.62
N SER A 11 -31.67 18.83 4.37
CA SER A 11 -31.87 17.39 4.39
C SER A 11 -31.01 16.70 3.30
N LEU A 12 -31.00 17.26 2.10
CA LEU A 12 -30.18 16.75 1.00
C LEU A 12 -28.69 16.82 1.33
N PHE A 13 -28.24 17.93 1.87
CA PHE A 13 -26.85 18.13 2.28
C PHE A 13 -26.41 17.12 3.35
N ARG A 14 -27.20 16.93 4.41
CA ARG A 14 -26.90 15.94 5.44
C ARG A 14 -26.88 14.53 4.90
N GLN A 15 -27.80 14.16 4.00
CA GLN A 15 -27.80 12.85 3.34
C GLN A 15 -26.55 12.67 2.48
N PHE A 16 -26.13 13.70 1.75
CA PHE A 16 -24.91 13.67 0.94
C PHE A 16 -23.67 13.46 1.83
N LEU A 17 -23.50 14.25 2.88
CA LEU A 17 -22.40 14.11 3.84
C LEU A 17 -22.41 12.76 4.53
N GLY A 18 -23.57 12.25 4.94
CA GLY A 18 -23.71 10.93 5.58
C GLY A 18 -23.41 9.75 4.65
N GLY A 19 -23.55 9.95 3.32
CA GLY A 19 -23.20 8.95 2.31
C GLY A 19 -21.72 8.92 1.93
N MET A 20 -20.90 9.87 2.38
CA MET A 20 -19.48 9.93 2.07
C MET A 20 -18.69 8.87 2.88
N TYR A 21 -17.77 8.19 2.21
CA TYR A 21 -16.92 7.17 2.84
C TYR A 21 -15.84 7.78 3.74
N ASP A 22 -15.33 8.95 3.37
CA ASP A 22 -14.28 9.64 4.10
C ASP A 22 -14.89 10.54 5.21
N ALA A 23 -14.14 10.79 6.26
CA ALA A 23 -14.53 11.78 7.27
C ALA A 23 -14.50 13.19 6.66
N VAL A 24 -15.54 13.96 6.89
CA VAL A 24 -15.66 15.35 6.39
C VAL A 24 -15.81 16.28 7.57
N VAL A 25 -14.98 17.31 7.60
CA VAL A 25 -15.03 18.42 8.56
C VAL A 25 -15.15 19.71 7.76
N ILE A 26 -16.16 20.51 8.05
CA ILE A 26 -16.39 21.82 7.45
C ILE A 26 -16.00 22.87 8.45
N THR A 27 -15.23 23.86 8.02
CA THR A 27 -14.77 24.95 8.88
C THR A 27 -15.04 26.30 8.25
N ASP A 28 -15.03 27.34 9.06
CA ASP A 28 -14.88 28.70 8.60
C ASP A 28 -13.51 28.92 7.92
N PRO A 29 -13.27 30.08 7.28
CA PRO A 29 -11.99 30.38 6.63
C PRO A 29 -10.77 30.39 7.57
N ASN A 30 -10.97 30.41 8.88
CA ASN A 30 -9.91 30.42 9.90
C ASN A 30 -9.66 29.01 10.48
N GLY A 31 -10.48 28.02 10.11
CA GLY A 31 -10.34 26.64 10.58
C GLY A 31 -11.19 26.28 11.79
N HIS A 32 -12.18 27.13 12.20
CA HIS A 32 -13.13 26.76 13.25
C HIS A 32 -14.24 25.87 12.67
N ILE A 33 -14.53 24.78 13.35
CA ILE A 33 -15.43 23.73 12.88
C ILE A 33 -16.87 24.21 12.90
N LEU A 34 -17.54 24.10 11.77
CA LEU A 34 -18.95 24.46 11.55
C LEU A 34 -19.84 23.22 11.47
N ASP A 35 -19.35 22.12 10.86
CA ASP A 35 -20.10 20.87 10.73
C ASP A 35 -19.16 19.68 10.51
N ILE A 36 -19.66 18.48 10.79
CA ILE A 36 -18.96 17.21 10.56
C ILE A 36 -19.95 16.18 10.04
N ASN A 37 -19.45 15.15 9.34
CA ASN A 37 -20.26 14.00 9.00
C ASN A 37 -20.11 12.86 10.02
N SER A 38 -21.01 11.85 9.95
CA SER A 38 -20.97 10.68 10.82
C SER A 38 -19.65 9.91 10.76
N ARG A 39 -18.96 9.93 9.60
CA ARG A 39 -17.64 9.30 9.47
C ARG A 39 -16.57 10.02 10.29
N ALA A 40 -16.64 11.32 10.44
CA ALA A 40 -15.73 12.04 11.34
C ALA A 40 -15.94 11.63 12.79
N THR A 41 -17.21 11.49 13.24
CA THR A 41 -17.53 10.94 14.56
C THR A 41 -17.00 9.51 14.73
N GLU A 42 -17.26 8.60 13.78
CA GLU A 42 -16.78 7.22 13.82
C GLU A 42 -15.25 7.10 13.85
N HIS A 43 -14.54 7.94 13.08
CA HIS A 43 -13.08 7.88 12.99
C HIS A 43 -12.37 8.50 14.18
N PHE A 44 -12.90 9.60 14.71
CA PHE A 44 -12.20 10.40 15.73
C PHE A 44 -12.86 10.32 17.11
N GLY A 45 -14.09 9.84 17.20
CA GLY A 45 -14.80 9.66 18.48
C GLY A 45 -15.35 10.94 19.09
N TYR A 46 -15.41 12.05 18.36
CA TYR A 46 -16.02 13.29 18.81
C TYR A 46 -17.40 13.49 18.17
N GLU A 47 -18.38 13.88 18.99
CA GLU A 47 -19.66 14.37 18.50
C GLU A 47 -19.57 15.85 18.06
N LEU A 48 -20.52 16.30 17.22
CA LEU A 48 -20.48 17.66 16.67
C LEU A 48 -20.49 18.74 17.77
N ASP A 49 -21.33 18.58 18.79
CA ASP A 49 -21.47 19.51 19.90
C ASP A 49 -20.19 19.66 20.73
N GLU A 50 -19.34 18.63 20.73
CA GLU A 50 -18.06 18.65 21.42
C GLU A 50 -16.97 19.43 20.67
N VAL A 51 -17.10 19.57 19.35
CA VAL A 51 -16.08 20.15 18.48
C VAL A 51 -16.53 21.41 17.76
N LEU A 52 -17.80 21.74 17.82
CA LEU A 52 -18.35 22.97 17.25
C LEU A 52 -17.55 24.19 17.76
N ASP A 53 -17.24 25.10 16.88
CA ASP A 53 -16.40 26.29 17.10
C ASP A 53 -14.96 26.00 17.58
N LYS A 54 -14.56 24.73 17.76
CA LYS A 54 -13.16 24.41 18.00
C LYS A 54 -12.39 24.43 16.68
N HIS A 55 -11.08 24.67 16.78
CA HIS A 55 -10.21 24.69 15.63
C HIS A 55 -9.95 23.26 15.10
N VAL A 56 -9.82 23.08 13.78
CA VAL A 56 -9.58 21.79 13.10
C VAL A 56 -8.33 21.05 13.60
N SER A 57 -7.39 21.75 14.23
CA SER A 57 -6.25 21.14 14.93
C SER A 57 -6.65 20.20 16.07
N THR A 58 -7.90 20.24 16.51
CA THR A 58 -8.49 19.23 17.44
C THR A 58 -8.42 17.83 16.82
N TYR A 59 -8.74 17.71 15.54
CA TYR A 59 -8.66 16.46 14.79
C TYR A 59 -7.26 16.17 14.26
N VAL A 60 -6.60 17.21 13.76
CA VAL A 60 -5.28 17.09 13.12
C VAL A 60 -4.34 18.12 13.74
N PRO A 61 -3.56 17.73 14.76
CA PRO A 61 -2.71 18.66 15.51
C PRO A 61 -1.71 19.46 14.65
N GLY A 62 -1.35 18.94 13.47
CA GLY A 62 -0.50 19.65 12.51
C GLY A 62 -1.17 20.80 11.76
N LEU A 63 -2.50 20.88 11.77
CA LEU A 63 -3.27 21.95 11.12
C LEU A 63 -3.46 23.14 12.08
N GLN A 64 -2.36 23.77 12.49
CA GLN A 64 -2.42 24.99 13.29
C GLN A 64 -2.94 26.18 12.46
N PRO A 65 -3.41 27.27 13.08
CA PRO A 65 -3.97 28.41 12.37
C PRO A 65 -3.09 28.96 11.24
N GLU A 66 -1.78 29.02 11.45
CA GLU A 66 -0.81 29.48 10.45
C GLU A 66 -0.75 28.54 9.24
N VAL A 67 -0.91 27.22 9.48
CA VAL A 67 -0.94 26.20 8.41
C VAL A 67 -2.23 26.32 7.61
N VAL A 68 -3.38 26.48 8.28
CA VAL A 68 -4.69 26.69 7.62
C VAL A 68 -4.67 27.93 6.74
N LEU A 69 -4.12 29.05 7.23
CA LEU A 69 -3.95 30.28 6.45
C LEU A 69 -3.07 30.07 5.21
N ARG A 70 -2.00 29.28 5.32
CA ARG A 70 -1.12 28.96 4.20
C ARG A 70 -1.82 28.06 3.17
N ILE A 71 -2.57 27.05 3.62
CA ILE A 71 -3.40 26.20 2.75
C ILE A 71 -4.40 27.06 1.99
N ARG A 72 -5.10 27.97 2.67
CA ARG A 72 -6.08 28.88 2.07
C ARG A 72 -5.48 29.74 0.96
N LYS A 73 -4.27 30.28 1.18
CA LYS A 73 -3.53 31.01 0.13
C LYS A 73 -3.20 30.12 -1.08
N GLY A 74 -2.83 28.86 -0.86
CA GLY A 74 -2.61 27.90 -1.94
C GLY A 74 -3.88 27.64 -2.74
N LEU A 75 -5.05 27.62 -2.09
CA LEU A 75 -6.35 27.40 -2.74
C LEU A 75 -6.83 28.59 -3.61
N GLU A 76 -6.17 29.75 -3.56
CA GLU A 76 -6.41 30.85 -4.50
C GLU A 76 -5.94 30.50 -5.93
N CYS A 77 -4.94 29.61 -6.05
CA CYS A 77 -4.37 29.14 -7.31
C CYS A 77 -4.84 27.74 -7.70
N ASP A 78 -5.10 26.88 -6.70
CA ASP A 78 -5.43 25.47 -6.86
C ASP A 78 -6.84 25.16 -6.37
N ARG A 79 -7.51 24.19 -7.01
CA ARG A 79 -8.87 23.78 -6.61
C ARG A 79 -8.87 23.01 -5.27
N HIS A 80 -7.78 22.36 -4.93
CA HIS A 80 -7.61 21.59 -3.70
C HIS A 80 -6.14 21.47 -3.33
N VAL A 81 -5.88 21.35 -2.05
CA VAL A 81 -4.56 21.02 -1.48
C VAL A 81 -4.64 19.66 -0.81
N MET A 82 -3.67 18.79 -1.08
CA MET A 82 -3.58 17.47 -0.46
C MET A 82 -2.38 17.40 0.46
N ILE A 83 -2.55 16.85 1.66
CA ILE A 83 -1.52 16.71 2.68
C ILE A 83 -1.63 15.36 3.38
N ASP A 84 -0.50 14.76 3.71
CA ASP A 84 -0.39 13.63 4.63
C ASP A 84 -0.18 14.14 6.06
N ALA A 85 -0.98 13.66 7.00
CA ALA A 85 -0.89 14.06 8.40
C ALA A 85 -1.28 12.92 9.35
N ASN A 86 -1.05 13.13 10.64
CA ASN A 86 -1.59 12.27 11.68
C ASN A 86 -2.79 12.97 12.34
N GLY A 87 -3.94 12.32 12.27
CA GLY A 87 -5.11 12.66 13.05
C GLY A 87 -4.98 12.16 14.49
N ARG A 88 -5.74 12.77 15.40
CA ARG A 88 -5.82 12.39 16.80
C ARG A 88 -7.26 12.11 17.20
N THR A 89 -7.52 10.93 17.74
CA THR A 89 -8.82 10.53 18.28
C THR A 89 -9.05 11.12 19.66
N LYS A 90 -10.29 11.11 20.11
CA LYS A 90 -10.72 11.63 21.44
C LYS A 90 -10.03 10.91 22.60
N ASP A 91 -9.75 9.63 22.45
CA ASP A 91 -9.02 8.79 23.44
C ASP A 91 -7.48 8.96 23.35
N GLY A 92 -6.98 9.86 22.48
CA GLY A 92 -5.57 10.15 22.31
C GLY A 92 -4.84 9.27 21.30
N GLY A 93 -5.53 8.34 20.62
CA GLY A 93 -5.00 7.53 19.54
C GLY A 93 -4.53 8.39 18.35
N LYS A 94 -3.62 7.83 17.54
CA LYS A 94 -3.13 8.47 16.31
C LYS A 94 -3.64 7.69 15.11
N ILE A 95 -4.12 8.38 14.08
CA ILE A 95 -4.59 7.81 12.81
C ILE A 95 -3.80 8.45 11.67
N ALA A 96 -3.17 7.63 10.83
CA ALA A 96 -2.54 8.13 9.62
C ALA A 96 -3.61 8.55 8.61
N CYS A 97 -3.57 9.80 8.17
CA CYS A 97 -4.59 10.40 7.32
C CYS A 97 -3.98 11.04 6.07
N GLU A 98 -4.69 10.89 4.96
CA GLU A 98 -4.57 11.74 3.76
C GLU A 98 -5.71 12.75 3.81
N ILE A 99 -5.39 14.04 3.72
CA ILE A 99 -6.35 15.12 3.89
C ILE A 99 -6.39 15.94 2.61
N THR A 100 -7.57 16.08 2.03
CA THR A 100 -7.82 17.00 0.93
C THR A 100 -8.60 18.19 1.45
N VAL A 101 -8.10 19.39 1.18
CA VAL A 101 -8.76 20.65 1.56
C VAL A 101 -9.21 21.39 0.30
N SER A 102 -10.43 21.87 0.30
CA SER A 102 -11.00 22.71 -0.77
C SER A 102 -11.83 23.84 -0.18
N VAL A 103 -12.02 24.90 -0.97
CA VAL A 103 -12.94 25.99 -0.63
C VAL A 103 -14.35 25.60 -1.07
N ILE A 104 -15.32 25.91 -0.26
CA ILE A 104 -16.75 25.78 -0.57
C ILE A 104 -17.52 27.01 -0.03
N ASP A 105 -18.43 27.54 -0.83
CA ASP A 105 -19.36 28.60 -0.39
C ASP A 105 -20.67 27.94 0.09
N LEU A 106 -20.64 27.42 1.32
CA LEU A 106 -21.77 26.67 1.85
C LEU A 106 -22.58 27.42 2.88
N MET A 107 -21.95 27.82 3.98
CA MET A 107 -22.56 28.65 5.04
C MET A 107 -22.09 30.10 4.90
N ASN A 108 -20.81 30.29 4.65
CA ASN A 108 -20.20 31.58 4.39
C ASN A 108 -19.26 31.48 3.17
N PRO A 109 -18.99 32.61 2.50
CA PRO A 109 -17.99 32.64 1.44
C PRO A 109 -16.61 32.26 2.00
N GLY A 110 -15.96 31.30 1.33
CA GLY A 110 -14.60 30.86 1.67
C GLY A 110 -14.52 29.83 2.80
N ASP A 111 -15.63 29.19 3.18
CA ASP A 111 -15.61 28.03 4.07
C ASP A 111 -14.69 26.93 3.50
N LEU A 112 -14.05 26.17 4.39
CA LEU A 112 -13.14 25.09 4.01
C LEU A 112 -13.76 23.74 4.27
N VAL A 113 -13.60 22.81 3.33
CA VAL A 113 -13.94 21.41 3.50
C VAL A 113 -12.67 20.58 3.60
N PHE A 114 -12.50 19.89 4.71
CA PHE A 114 -11.45 18.91 4.95
C PHE A 114 -12.05 17.52 4.75
N THR A 115 -11.64 16.83 3.68
CA THR A 115 -11.94 15.41 3.49
C THR A 115 -10.78 14.60 4.02
N ILE A 116 -11.02 13.81 5.05
CA ILE A 116 -9.97 13.10 5.81
C ILE A 116 -10.15 11.60 5.61
N ARG A 117 -9.20 10.99 4.92
CA ARG A 117 -9.15 9.55 4.65
C ARG A 117 -8.20 8.86 5.60
N ASN A 118 -8.67 7.84 6.29
CA ASN A 118 -7.79 6.95 7.04
C ASN A 118 -7.00 6.06 6.09
N ILE A 119 -5.67 6.12 6.15
CA ILE A 119 -4.75 5.36 5.30
C ILE A 119 -3.92 4.32 6.07
N GLU A 120 -4.26 4.01 7.32
CA GLU A 120 -3.50 3.06 8.14
C GLU A 120 -3.43 1.68 7.50
N ARG A 121 -4.59 1.15 7.05
CA ARG A 121 -4.63 -0.15 6.38
C ARG A 121 -3.75 -0.17 5.13
N ARG A 122 -3.80 0.89 4.32
CA ARG A 122 -2.96 1.03 3.11
C ARG A 122 -1.49 1.10 3.48
N ARG A 123 -1.13 1.89 4.51
CA ARG A 123 0.26 1.99 5.00
C ARG A 123 0.76 0.67 5.58
N ALA A 124 -0.05 -0.04 6.35
CA ALA A 124 0.31 -1.35 6.91
C ALA A 124 0.59 -2.38 5.81
N VAL A 125 -0.27 -2.46 4.78
CA VAL A 125 -0.07 -3.35 3.64
C VAL A 125 1.22 -2.99 2.89
N MET A 126 1.44 -1.70 2.59
CA MET A 126 2.64 -1.24 1.90
C MET A 126 3.92 -1.48 2.72
N SER A 127 3.87 -1.27 4.05
CA SER A 127 4.99 -1.57 4.94
C SER A 127 5.32 -3.05 4.96
N SER A 128 4.30 -3.92 5.03
CA SER A 128 4.48 -5.38 4.97
C SER A 128 5.08 -5.83 3.64
N LEU A 129 4.61 -5.26 2.52
CA LEU A 129 5.18 -5.56 1.19
C LEU A 129 6.64 -5.12 1.09
N ARG A 130 6.97 -3.91 1.56
CA ARG A 130 8.36 -3.42 1.60
C ARG A 130 9.25 -4.29 2.47
N ALA A 131 8.78 -4.71 3.65
CA ALA A 131 9.55 -5.61 4.51
C ALA A 131 9.85 -6.95 3.83
N ARG A 132 8.87 -7.53 3.13
CA ARG A 132 9.07 -8.77 2.36
C ARG A 132 10.03 -8.59 1.20
N ALA A 133 9.91 -7.50 0.43
CA ALA A 133 10.83 -7.18 -0.66
C ALA A 133 12.26 -6.98 -0.15
N ASN A 134 12.43 -6.29 1.00
CA ASN A 134 13.74 -6.13 1.62
C ASN A 134 14.31 -7.48 2.09
N ALA A 135 13.50 -8.32 2.74
CA ALA A 135 13.95 -9.66 3.18
C ALA A 135 14.40 -10.53 1.98
N PHE A 136 13.68 -10.48 0.87
CA PHE A 136 14.08 -11.12 -0.38
C PHE A 136 15.41 -10.58 -0.90
N ALA A 137 15.57 -9.26 -0.94
CA ALA A 137 16.75 -8.59 -1.50
C ALA A 137 18.03 -8.84 -0.69
N ILE A 138 17.93 -8.87 0.66
CA ILE A 138 19.11 -9.03 1.56
C ILE A 138 19.40 -10.48 1.95
N SER A 139 18.58 -11.44 1.50
CA SER A 139 18.81 -12.87 1.78
C SER A 139 20.16 -13.32 1.21
N GLN A 140 20.91 -14.05 2.02
CA GLN A 140 22.16 -14.70 1.60
C GLN A 140 21.91 -15.96 0.75
N SER A 141 20.72 -16.57 0.86
CA SER A 141 20.31 -17.64 -0.04
C SER A 141 19.95 -17.04 -1.41
N ALA A 142 20.35 -17.70 -2.48
CA ALA A 142 19.95 -17.34 -3.82
C ALA A 142 18.45 -17.59 -4.00
N LEU A 143 17.67 -16.52 -4.16
CA LEU A 143 16.21 -16.56 -4.28
C LEU A 143 15.77 -16.09 -5.66
N PHE A 144 14.75 -16.76 -6.21
CA PHE A 144 14.18 -16.41 -7.51
C PHE A 144 12.68 -16.69 -7.58
N VAL A 145 12.04 -16.04 -8.52
CA VAL A 145 10.64 -16.27 -8.92
C VAL A 145 10.60 -16.47 -10.42
N CYS A 146 9.99 -17.57 -10.85
CA CYS A 146 9.73 -17.86 -12.27
C CYS A 146 8.23 -17.85 -12.54
N ASP A 147 7.87 -17.59 -13.79
CA ASP A 147 6.52 -17.84 -14.26
C ASP A 147 6.29 -19.34 -14.58
N SER A 148 5.10 -19.67 -15.08
CA SER A 148 4.73 -21.05 -15.41
C SER A 148 5.52 -21.66 -16.57
N THR A 149 6.25 -20.84 -17.34
CA THR A 149 7.12 -21.28 -18.45
C THR A 149 8.57 -21.45 -18.02
N GLY A 150 8.91 -21.09 -16.75
CA GLY A 150 10.25 -21.11 -16.23
C GLY A 150 11.03 -19.83 -16.45
N THR A 151 10.44 -18.79 -17.04
CA THR A 151 11.10 -17.50 -17.23
C THR A 151 11.25 -16.76 -15.90
N PHE A 152 12.43 -16.25 -15.58
CA PHE A 152 12.68 -15.52 -14.35
C PHE A 152 11.93 -14.18 -14.36
N ARG A 153 11.21 -13.90 -13.27
CA ARG A 153 10.51 -12.63 -13.02
C ARG A 153 11.25 -11.74 -12.06
N GLU A 154 11.77 -12.33 -10.98
CA GLU A 154 12.50 -11.66 -9.93
C GLU A 154 13.65 -12.54 -9.44
N THR A 155 14.80 -11.93 -9.15
CA THR A 155 15.96 -12.56 -8.57
C THR A 155 16.57 -11.66 -7.51
N ASN A 156 17.14 -12.23 -6.43
CA ASN A 156 17.86 -11.42 -5.45
C ASN A 156 19.35 -11.29 -5.81
N ALA A 157 20.08 -10.51 -5.02
CA ALA A 157 21.51 -10.28 -5.25
C ALA A 157 22.32 -11.57 -5.21
N ALA A 158 22.06 -12.45 -4.21
CA ALA A 158 22.75 -13.71 -4.05
C ALA A 158 22.54 -14.67 -5.25
N PHE A 159 21.35 -14.68 -5.85
CA PHE A 159 21.10 -15.43 -7.08
C PHE A 159 21.94 -14.92 -8.24
N ARG A 160 21.95 -13.58 -8.43
CA ARG A 160 22.72 -12.98 -9.53
C ARG A 160 24.23 -13.18 -9.37
N GLU A 161 24.73 -13.10 -8.14
CA GLU A 161 26.14 -13.37 -7.83
C GLU A 161 26.49 -14.83 -8.11
N LEU A 162 25.64 -15.78 -7.70
CA LEU A 162 25.83 -17.21 -7.94
C LEU A 162 25.95 -17.56 -9.43
N PHE A 163 25.19 -16.88 -10.29
CA PHE A 163 25.15 -17.17 -11.74
C PHE A 163 25.82 -16.10 -12.61
N GLY A 164 26.58 -15.17 -12.02
CA GLY A 164 27.34 -14.16 -12.75
C GLY A 164 26.48 -13.15 -13.52
N LEU A 165 25.28 -12.84 -13.04
CA LEU A 165 24.33 -11.93 -13.70
C LEU A 165 24.50 -10.50 -13.17
N GLU A 166 24.62 -9.52 -14.08
CA GLU A 166 24.86 -8.12 -13.71
C GLU A 166 23.60 -7.42 -13.18
N SER A 167 22.41 -7.82 -13.63
CA SER A 167 21.17 -7.14 -13.30
C SER A 167 19.96 -8.09 -13.26
N ASP A 168 18.88 -7.65 -12.62
CA ASP A 168 17.59 -8.37 -12.61
C ASP A 168 16.95 -8.40 -14.02
N GLU A 169 17.19 -7.37 -14.84
CA GLU A 169 16.76 -7.36 -16.26
C GLU A 169 17.50 -8.41 -17.09
N GLY A 170 18.80 -8.59 -16.84
CA GLY A 170 19.59 -9.67 -17.44
C GLY A 170 19.02 -11.03 -17.09
N ALA A 171 18.66 -11.26 -15.81
CA ALA A 171 18.06 -12.50 -15.38
C ALA A 171 16.73 -12.83 -16.08
N ARG A 172 15.90 -11.84 -16.38
CA ARG A 172 14.60 -12.01 -17.08
C ARG A 172 14.71 -12.48 -18.53
N SER A 173 15.89 -12.40 -19.12
CA SER A 173 16.16 -12.96 -20.46
C SER A 173 16.44 -14.46 -20.44
N HIS A 174 16.56 -15.07 -19.25
CA HIS A 174 16.87 -16.46 -19.05
C HIS A 174 15.66 -17.25 -18.52
N VAL A 175 15.73 -18.57 -18.70
CA VAL A 175 14.75 -19.53 -18.17
C VAL A 175 15.43 -20.46 -17.18
N PHE A 176 14.64 -21.09 -16.33
CA PHE A 176 15.09 -22.00 -15.27
C PHE A 176 16.09 -23.07 -15.76
N SER A 177 15.84 -23.62 -16.94
CA SER A 177 16.73 -24.64 -17.54
C SER A 177 18.10 -24.12 -17.91
N ASP A 178 18.30 -22.83 -18.17
CA ASP A 178 19.60 -22.29 -18.56
C ASP A 178 20.66 -22.48 -17.47
N PHE A 179 20.22 -22.62 -16.19
CA PHE A 179 21.11 -22.71 -15.03
C PHE A 179 20.96 -23.99 -14.22
N MET A 180 19.83 -24.68 -14.32
CA MET A 180 19.46 -25.69 -13.33
C MET A 180 19.03 -27.05 -13.89
N SER A 181 18.91 -27.20 -15.19
CA SER A 181 18.45 -28.47 -15.80
C SER A 181 18.57 -28.45 -17.31
N ASP A 182 18.91 -29.59 -17.90
CA ASP A 182 18.83 -29.81 -19.36
C ASP A 182 17.37 -29.94 -19.85
N ASP A 183 16.43 -30.27 -18.95
CA ASP A 183 15.00 -30.31 -19.29
C ASP A 183 14.37 -28.91 -19.11
N PRO A 184 13.73 -28.33 -20.10
CA PRO A 184 13.07 -27.01 -20.01
C PRO A 184 12.12 -26.86 -18.83
N LEU A 185 11.42 -27.92 -18.47
CA LEU A 185 10.53 -27.98 -17.30
C LEU A 185 10.73 -29.30 -16.56
N PRO A 186 11.72 -29.40 -15.68
CA PRO A 186 12.02 -30.64 -14.98
C PRO A 186 10.90 -31.05 -14.02
N GLU A 187 10.91 -32.31 -13.61
CA GLU A 187 9.83 -32.92 -12.82
C GLU A 187 9.59 -32.20 -11.48
N ASN A 188 10.65 -31.70 -10.83
CA ASN A 188 10.57 -30.90 -9.60
C ASN A 188 9.85 -29.55 -9.84
N PHE A 189 10.08 -28.90 -10.98
CA PHE A 189 9.38 -27.67 -11.39
C PHE A 189 7.90 -27.96 -11.68
N LYS A 190 7.58 -29.03 -12.41
CA LYS A 190 6.21 -29.48 -12.66
C LYS A 190 5.45 -29.80 -11.39
N LYS A 191 6.12 -30.41 -10.37
CA LYS A 191 5.53 -30.64 -9.04
C LYS A 191 5.17 -29.33 -8.34
N ALA A 192 6.04 -28.30 -8.42
CA ALA A 192 5.76 -27.00 -7.85
C ALA A 192 4.56 -26.34 -8.55
N LEU A 193 4.47 -26.40 -9.89
CA LEU A 193 3.29 -25.93 -10.64
C LEU A 193 2.01 -26.73 -10.32
N ALA A 194 2.13 -27.97 -9.85
CA ALA A 194 1.00 -28.76 -9.35
C ALA A 194 0.65 -28.48 -7.88
N GLY A 195 1.27 -27.47 -7.24
CA GLY A 195 0.98 -27.04 -5.87
C GLY A 195 1.77 -27.78 -4.78
N LYS A 196 2.83 -28.51 -5.14
CA LYS A 196 3.64 -29.27 -4.19
C LYS A 196 5.05 -28.69 -4.08
N THR A 197 5.53 -28.47 -2.86
CA THR A 197 6.95 -28.14 -2.64
C THR A 197 7.82 -29.33 -2.99
N SER A 198 8.94 -29.09 -3.68
CA SER A 198 9.93 -30.08 -4.03
C SER A 198 11.33 -29.62 -3.61
N VAL A 199 12.17 -30.57 -3.24
CA VAL A 199 13.60 -30.37 -2.89
C VAL A 199 14.42 -31.25 -3.81
N THR A 200 15.51 -30.73 -4.38
CA THR A 200 16.39 -31.44 -5.30
C THR A 200 17.83 -31.01 -5.07
N GLY A 201 18.74 -31.94 -4.95
CA GLY A 201 20.19 -31.67 -5.00
C GLY A 201 20.62 -31.39 -6.45
N LEU A 202 21.53 -30.46 -6.62
CA LEU A 202 22.25 -30.17 -7.86
C LEU A 202 23.75 -30.10 -7.53
N VAL A 203 24.57 -30.62 -8.42
CA VAL A 203 26.03 -30.46 -8.34
C VAL A 203 26.42 -29.44 -9.39
N ALA A 204 27.01 -28.31 -8.97
CA ALA A 204 27.53 -27.30 -9.86
C ALA A 204 29.06 -27.29 -9.83
N ASP A 205 29.66 -26.93 -10.95
CA ASP A 205 31.12 -26.72 -11.02
C ASP A 205 31.43 -25.37 -10.35
N GLY A 206 32.22 -25.39 -9.28
CA GLY A 206 32.69 -24.19 -8.59
C GLY A 206 33.88 -23.52 -9.30
N ASP A 207 34.20 -22.27 -8.90
CA ASP A 207 35.24 -21.41 -9.54
C ASP A 207 36.66 -21.98 -9.53
N GLU A 208 37.01 -22.96 -8.67
CA GLU A 208 38.34 -23.58 -8.57
C GLU A 208 38.35 -25.05 -9.07
N GLY A 209 37.29 -25.50 -9.76
CA GLY A 209 37.14 -26.87 -10.23
C GLY A 209 36.70 -27.86 -9.14
N ASP A 210 36.31 -27.37 -7.97
CA ASP A 210 35.65 -28.14 -6.95
C ASP A 210 34.16 -28.28 -7.26
N GLN A 211 33.56 -29.43 -7.01
CA GLN A 211 32.14 -29.64 -7.15
C GLN A 211 31.41 -29.07 -5.92
N GLU A 212 30.55 -28.09 -6.13
CA GLU A 212 29.68 -27.57 -5.07
C GLU A 212 28.34 -28.30 -5.08
N GLU A 213 27.94 -28.85 -3.93
CA GLU A 213 26.60 -29.38 -3.76
C GLU A 213 25.62 -28.26 -3.42
N LEU A 214 24.61 -28.09 -4.27
CA LEU A 214 23.54 -27.12 -4.10
C LEU A 214 22.24 -27.86 -3.80
N GLU A 215 21.47 -27.36 -2.86
CA GLU A 215 20.10 -27.78 -2.62
C GLU A 215 19.12 -26.74 -3.18
N ILE A 216 18.23 -27.17 -4.08
CA ILE A 216 17.19 -26.33 -4.66
C ILE A 216 15.85 -26.71 -4.06
N VAL A 217 15.20 -25.74 -3.45
CA VAL A 217 13.82 -25.86 -2.96
C VAL A 217 12.90 -25.09 -3.88
N LEU A 218 11.88 -25.74 -4.43
CA LEU A 218 10.87 -25.13 -5.30
C LEU A 218 9.49 -25.20 -4.63
N ALA A 219 8.79 -24.08 -4.60
CA ALA A 219 7.44 -23.98 -4.07
C ALA A 219 6.51 -23.22 -5.07
N PRO A 220 5.19 -23.49 -5.03
CA PRO A 220 4.25 -22.78 -5.91
C PRO A 220 4.18 -21.30 -5.56
N ASP A 221 4.29 -20.44 -6.57
CA ASP A 221 3.91 -19.02 -6.47
C ASP A 221 2.40 -18.90 -6.72
N THR A 222 1.65 -18.41 -5.71
CA THR A 222 0.19 -18.40 -5.74
C THR A 222 -0.38 -16.99 -5.61
N ALA A 223 -1.33 -16.66 -6.49
CA ALA A 223 -2.20 -15.49 -6.34
C ALA A 223 -3.64 -15.97 -6.06
N GLY A 224 -4.03 -15.91 -4.79
CA GLY A 224 -5.29 -16.48 -4.34
C GLY A 224 -5.31 -18.01 -4.49
N ARG A 225 -6.17 -18.54 -5.38
CA ARG A 225 -6.26 -19.98 -5.67
C ARG A 225 -5.51 -20.40 -6.93
N LYS A 226 -4.93 -19.45 -7.67
CA LYS A 226 -4.26 -19.72 -8.95
C LYS A 226 -2.75 -19.74 -8.74
N ILE A 227 -2.09 -20.79 -9.27
CA ILE A 227 -0.63 -20.85 -9.35
C ILE A 227 -0.21 -20.01 -10.57
N GLN A 228 0.69 -19.05 -10.34
CA GLN A 228 1.21 -18.13 -11.37
C GLN A 228 2.60 -18.52 -11.83
N GLY A 229 3.31 -19.30 -11.02
CA GLY A 229 4.68 -19.70 -11.28
C GLY A 229 5.28 -20.50 -10.13
N VAL A 230 6.56 -20.37 -9.96
CA VAL A 230 7.37 -21.07 -8.95
C VAL A 230 8.29 -20.08 -8.24
N VAL A 231 8.36 -20.18 -6.93
CA VAL A 231 9.39 -19.54 -6.10
C VAL A 231 10.45 -20.58 -5.77
N GLY A 232 11.72 -20.22 -5.89
CA GLY A 232 12.82 -21.11 -5.57
C GLY A 232 13.85 -20.47 -4.66
N SER A 233 14.53 -21.33 -3.88
CA SER A 233 15.74 -20.99 -3.15
C SER A 233 16.84 -22.00 -3.44
N ILE A 234 18.08 -21.51 -3.51
CA ILE A 234 19.27 -22.32 -3.68
C ILE A 234 20.16 -22.09 -2.45
N LEU A 235 20.59 -23.18 -1.85
CA LEU A 235 21.47 -23.21 -0.70
C LEU A 235 22.73 -24.02 -1.06
N LYS A 236 23.89 -23.54 -0.65
CA LYS A 236 25.11 -24.36 -0.66
C LYS A 236 25.05 -25.30 0.55
N VAL A 237 25.27 -26.60 0.35
CA VAL A 237 25.23 -27.64 1.38
C VAL A 237 26.63 -27.85 1.93
#